data_87c212f925ccea08f6cdb8631ab3bd90
#
_entry.id   87c212f925ccea08f6cdb8631ab3bd90
#
_cell.length_a   1.000
_cell.length_b   1.000
_cell.length_c   1.000
_cell.angle_alpha   90.00
_cell.angle_beta   90.00
_cell.angle_gamma   90.00
#
_symmetry.space_group_name_H-M   'P 1'
#
loop_
_entity.id
_entity.type
_entity.pdbx_description
1 polymer ?
#
loop_
_entity_poly.entity_id
_entity_poly.type
_entity_poly.pdbx_seq_one_letter_code
_entity_poly.pdbx_strand_id
1 'polypeptide(L)'
;MFDFERATDYIRSLELPGSTLSEEIQKDALAGDVPIIRPETASFLLFLISLKKPLSILEVGTAVGYSAIRMSEVMPAGATITTIEKYPPRIEEAKRNFARAPRGCDITLLEGDAADILKTLDKPYDLIFMDAAKGQYIHFLPDVLRLLAPVSYTHL
;
A
#
# COMPACT_ATOMS: atom_id res chain seq x y z
N MET A 1 -27.76 9.11 -19.64
CA MET A 1 -26.93 9.54 -18.49
C MET A 1 -26.17 8.30 -18.00
N PHE A 2 -24.84 8.34 -17.90
CA PHE A 2 -24.03 7.21 -17.45
C PHE A 2 -24.28 7.00 -15.94
N ASP A 3 -24.64 5.78 -15.55
CA ASP A 3 -24.92 5.41 -14.17
C ASP A 3 -23.61 4.95 -13.51
N PHE A 4 -22.96 5.87 -12.83
CA PHE A 4 -21.67 5.61 -12.16
C PHE A 4 -21.79 4.59 -11.01
N GLU A 5 -22.93 4.54 -10.30
CA GLU A 5 -23.12 3.59 -9.21
C GLU A 5 -23.19 2.15 -9.75
N ARG A 6 -23.99 1.91 -10.78
CA ARG A 6 -24.05 0.60 -11.42
C ARG A 6 -22.72 0.16 -12.02
N ALA A 7 -21.95 1.09 -12.60
CA ALA A 7 -20.61 0.77 -13.11
C ALA A 7 -19.66 0.39 -11.97
N THR A 8 -19.69 1.12 -10.87
CA THR A 8 -18.89 0.82 -9.67
C THR A 8 -19.28 -0.54 -9.07
N ASP A 9 -20.55 -0.83 -8.92
CA ASP A 9 -21.03 -2.11 -8.41
C ASP A 9 -20.64 -3.27 -9.34
N TYR A 10 -20.70 -3.06 -10.64
CA TYR A 10 -20.22 -4.07 -11.60
C TYR A 10 -18.72 -4.32 -11.47
N ILE A 11 -17.89 -3.27 -11.39
CA ILE A 11 -16.45 -3.39 -11.21
C ILE A 11 -16.16 -4.15 -9.91
N ARG A 12 -16.82 -3.79 -8.81
CA ARG A 12 -16.68 -4.48 -7.51
C ARG A 12 -17.07 -5.95 -7.58
N SER A 13 -18.07 -6.31 -8.35
CA SER A 13 -18.48 -7.70 -8.53
C SER A 13 -17.44 -8.58 -9.23
N LEU A 14 -16.46 -7.96 -9.91
CA LEU A 14 -15.36 -8.64 -10.58
C LEU A 14 -14.10 -8.74 -9.73
N GLU A 15 -14.08 -8.14 -8.54
CA GLU A 15 -12.93 -8.16 -7.66
C GLU A 15 -12.67 -9.57 -7.12
N LEU A 16 -11.40 -9.96 -7.12
CA LEU A 16 -10.99 -11.18 -6.47
C LEU A 16 -10.93 -10.96 -4.95
N PRO A 17 -11.50 -11.86 -4.15
CA PRO A 17 -11.42 -11.75 -2.70
C PRO A 17 -9.96 -11.76 -2.24
N GLY A 18 -9.70 -11.05 -1.15
CA GLY A 18 -8.41 -11.10 -0.47
C GLY A 18 -8.27 -12.36 0.40
N SER A 19 -7.16 -12.44 1.11
CA SER A 19 -7.04 -13.41 2.19
C SER A 19 -8.07 -13.10 3.30
N THR A 20 -8.43 -14.09 4.08
CA THR A 20 -9.32 -13.91 5.26
C THR A 20 -8.82 -12.75 6.15
N LEU A 21 -7.50 -12.65 6.33
CA LEU A 21 -6.89 -11.57 7.11
C LEU A 21 -7.15 -10.19 6.50
N SER A 22 -6.92 -10.03 5.20
CA SER A 22 -7.13 -8.73 4.55
C SER A 22 -8.61 -8.32 4.52
N GLU A 23 -9.54 -9.27 4.41
CA GLU A 23 -10.97 -9.01 4.49
C GLU A 23 -11.40 -8.58 5.90
N GLU A 24 -10.87 -9.24 6.95
CA GLU A 24 -11.09 -8.83 8.34
C GLU A 24 -10.59 -7.41 8.58
N ILE A 25 -9.35 -7.09 8.18
CA ILE A 25 -8.76 -5.75 8.34
C ILE A 25 -9.59 -4.70 7.61
N GLN A 26 -10.03 -4.98 6.38
CA GLN A 26 -10.88 -4.08 5.62
C GLN A 26 -12.20 -3.79 6.36
N LYS A 27 -12.85 -4.83 6.85
CA LYS A 27 -14.10 -4.71 7.61
C LYS A 27 -13.93 -3.88 8.88
N ASP A 28 -12.87 -4.15 9.65
CA ASP A 28 -12.59 -3.44 10.90
C ASP A 28 -12.22 -1.98 10.63
N ALA A 29 -11.41 -1.70 9.60
CA ALA A 29 -11.06 -0.35 9.20
C ALA A 29 -12.29 0.47 8.78
N LEU A 30 -13.19 -0.12 7.98
CA LEU A 30 -14.44 0.55 7.58
C LEU A 30 -15.37 0.80 8.77
N ALA A 31 -15.46 -0.15 9.71
CA ALA A 31 -16.25 0.03 10.93
C ALA A 31 -15.67 1.10 11.87
N GLY A 32 -14.36 1.31 11.85
CA GLY A 32 -13.64 2.32 12.62
C GLY A 32 -13.41 3.65 11.91
N ASP A 33 -14.04 3.88 10.74
CA ASP A 33 -13.81 5.06 9.89
C ASP A 33 -12.33 5.33 9.57
N VAL A 34 -11.51 4.27 9.51
CA VAL A 34 -10.12 4.38 9.11
C VAL A 34 -10.05 4.48 7.59
N PRO A 35 -9.43 5.54 7.03
CA PRO A 35 -9.27 5.63 5.59
C PRO A 35 -8.29 4.56 5.08
N ILE A 36 -8.78 3.66 4.26
CA ILE A 36 -8.00 2.68 3.51
C ILE A 36 -8.26 2.86 2.01
N ILE A 37 -7.39 2.32 1.17
CA ILE A 37 -7.60 2.35 -0.28
C ILE A 37 -8.92 1.69 -0.63
N ARG A 38 -9.58 2.25 -1.65
CA ARG A 38 -10.82 1.67 -2.16
C ARG A 38 -10.55 0.32 -2.84
N PRO A 39 -11.52 -0.60 -2.84
CA PRO A 39 -11.38 -1.90 -3.48
C PRO A 39 -10.92 -1.83 -4.93
N GLU A 40 -11.46 -0.88 -5.71
CA GLU A 40 -11.09 -0.68 -7.12
C GLU A 40 -9.61 -0.26 -7.28
N THR A 41 -9.13 0.59 -6.37
CA THR A 41 -7.72 1.01 -6.33
C THR A 41 -6.82 -0.16 -5.93
N ALA A 42 -7.24 -0.96 -4.94
CA ALA A 42 -6.54 -2.16 -4.53
C ALA A 42 -6.42 -3.14 -5.71
N SER A 43 -7.52 -3.45 -6.40
CA SER A 43 -7.52 -4.35 -7.56
C SER A 43 -6.57 -3.89 -8.67
N PHE A 44 -6.55 -2.59 -8.97
CA PHE A 44 -5.64 -2.03 -9.96
C PHE A 44 -4.17 -2.12 -9.51
N LEU A 45 -3.88 -1.82 -8.26
CA LEU A 45 -2.55 -1.93 -7.67
C LEU A 45 -2.04 -3.37 -7.73
N LEU A 46 -2.87 -4.34 -7.33
CA LEU A 46 -2.53 -5.76 -7.38
C LEU A 46 -2.30 -6.26 -8.83
N PHE A 47 -3.09 -5.77 -9.79
CA PHE A 47 -2.85 -6.04 -11.20
C PHE A 47 -1.47 -5.54 -11.65
N LEU A 48 -1.10 -4.30 -11.31
CA LEU A 48 0.22 -3.75 -11.63
C LEU A 48 1.35 -4.56 -11.01
N ILE A 49 1.21 -4.96 -9.73
CA ILE A 49 2.20 -5.79 -9.02
C ILE A 49 2.33 -7.17 -9.70
N SER A 50 1.22 -7.81 -10.03
CA SER A 50 1.21 -9.10 -10.70
C SER A 50 1.88 -9.06 -12.08
N LEU A 51 1.72 -7.95 -12.80
CA LEU A 51 2.32 -7.72 -14.11
C LEU A 51 3.82 -7.43 -14.02
N LYS A 52 4.20 -6.54 -13.09
CA LYS A 52 5.58 -6.04 -12.92
C LYS A 52 6.46 -6.99 -12.11
N LYS A 53 5.86 -7.72 -11.15
CA LYS A 53 6.55 -8.59 -10.19
C LYS A 53 7.69 -7.88 -9.45
N PRO A 54 7.45 -6.71 -8.83
CA PRO A 54 8.48 -5.97 -8.12
C PRO A 54 9.02 -6.81 -6.95
N LEU A 55 10.32 -6.69 -6.69
CA LEU A 55 10.97 -7.31 -5.54
C LEU A 55 11.05 -6.37 -4.34
N SER A 56 10.87 -5.08 -4.58
CA SER A 56 10.91 -4.05 -3.54
C SER A 56 9.82 -3.00 -3.77
N ILE A 57 8.98 -2.78 -2.76
CA ILE A 57 7.95 -1.74 -2.76
C ILE A 57 8.20 -0.78 -1.60
N LEU A 58 8.08 0.52 -1.87
CA LEU A 58 7.95 1.56 -0.85
C LEU A 58 6.49 2.04 -0.83
N GLU A 59 5.89 2.02 0.36
CA GLU A 59 4.57 2.59 0.60
C GLU A 59 4.68 3.80 1.53
N VAL A 60 4.07 4.91 1.14
CA VAL A 60 4.00 6.12 1.96
C VAL A 60 2.57 6.29 2.45
N GLY A 61 2.35 5.95 3.72
CA GLY A 61 1.03 5.88 4.36
C GLY A 61 0.57 4.44 4.58
N THR A 62 0.89 3.89 5.75
CA THR A 62 0.54 2.50 6.14
C THR A 62 -0.91 2.37 6.59
N ALA A 63 -1.43 3.40 7.28
CA ALA A 63 -2.65 3.30 8.07
C ALA A 63 -2.64 2.04 8.97
N VAL A 64 -3.60 1.14 8.80
CA VAL A 64 -3.67 -0.12 9.56
C VAL A 64 -2.98 -1.30 8.87
N GLY A 65 -2.25 -1.06 7.77
CA GLY A 65 -1.49 -2.08 7.04
C GLY A 65 -2.29 -2.86 6.00
N TYR A 66 -3.50 -2.44 5.68
CA TYR A 66 -4.37 -3.13 4.72
C TYR A 66 -3.71 -3.25 3.34
N SER A 67 -3.30 -2.13 2.75
CA SER A 67 -2.67 -2.09 1.42
C SER A 67 -1.38 -2.90 1.36
N ALA A 68 -0.51 -2.78 2.37
CA ALA A 68 0.73 -3.54 2.44
C ALA A 68 0.47 -5.05 2.47
N ILE A 69 -0.52 -5.53 3.25
CA ILE A 69 -0.91 -6.93 3.28
C ILE A 69 -1.48 -7.36 1.94
N ARG A 70 -2.39 -6.58 1.33
CA ARG A 70 -2.93 -6.88 0.00
C ARG A 70 -1.83 -6.99 -1.05
N MET A 71 -0.86 -6.06 -1.06
CA MET A 71 0.28 -6.12 -1.96
C MET A 71 1.11 -7.39 -1.75
N SER A 72 1.38 -7.76 -0.49
CA SER A 72 2.17 -8.94 -0.15
C SER A 72 1.56 -10.25 -0.64
N GLU A 73 0.24 -10.33 -0.81
CA GLU A 73 -0.48 -11.52 -1.28
C GLU A 73 -0.15 -11.88 -2.74
N VAL A 74 0.31 -10.92 -3.55
CA VAL A 74 0.59 -11.11 -4.98
C VAL A 74 2.06 -10.88 -5.35
N MET A 75 2.89 -10.47 -4.39
CA MET A 75 4.32 -10.27 -4.63
C MET A 75 5.08 -11.59 -4.77
N PRO A 76 6.19 -11.60 -5.50
CA PRO A 76 7.09 -12.76 -5.54
C PRO A 76 7.61 -13.14 -4.16
N ALA A 77 7.88 -14.43 -3.96
CA ALA A 77 8.52 -14.91 -2.72
C ALA A 77 9.89 -14.24 -2.54
N GLY A 78 10.17 -13.77 -1.30
CA GLY A 78 11.40 -13.05 -0.96
C GLY A 78 11.39 -11.57 -1.34
N ALA A 79 10.27 -11.06 -1.87
CA ALA A 79 10.09 -9.62 -2.06
C ALA A 79 9.91 -8.89 -0.72
N THR A 80 10.12 -7.58 -0.73
CA THR A 80 10.07 -6.73 0.47
C THR A 80 9.14 -5.54 0.27
N ILE A 81 8.43 -5.17 1.34
CA ILE A 81 7.66 -3.93 1.41
C ILE A 81 8.22 -3.09 2.56
N THR A 82 8.60 -1.85 2.26
CA THR A 82 8.87 -0.84 3.29
C THR A 82 7.69 0.10 3.32
N THR A 83 7.08 0.30 4.49
CA THR A 83 5.91 1.18 4.64
C THR A 83 6.12 2.17 5.77
N ILE A 84 5.57 3.39 5.65
CA ILE A 84 5.82 4.50 6.57
C ILE A 84 4.51 4.97 7.19
N GLU A 85 4.47 5.07 8.53
CA GLU A 85 3.33 5.62 9.27
C GLU A 85 3.83 6.48 10.44
N LYS A 86 3.13 7.60 10.71
CA LYS A 86 3.48 8.49 11.81
C LYS A 86 2.49 8.51 12.95
N TYR A 87 1.26 8.04 12.75
CA TYR A 87 0.22 8.13 13.75
C TYR A 87 0.25 6.91 14.69
N PRO A 88 0.63 7.10 15.98
CA PRO A 88 0.90 5.98 16.89
C PRO A 88 -0.22 4.93 17.00
N PRO A 89 -1.52 5.29 17.08
CA PRO A 89 -2.58 4.29 17.13
C PRO A 89 -2.63 3.38 15.90
N ARG A 90 -2.36 3.91 14.70
CA ARG A 90 -2.31 3.13 13.46
C ARG A 90 -1.07 2.26 13.37
N ILE A 91 0.08 2.77 13.85
CA ILE A 91 1.32 2.02 13.94
C ILE A 91 1.09 0.74 14.77
N GLU A 92 0.49 0.85 15.94
CA GLU A 92 0.23 -0.30 16.81
C GLU A 92 -0.76 -1.29 16.18
N GLU A 93 -1.74 -0.81 15.45
CA GLU A 93 -2.68 -1.67 14.73
C GLU A 93 -2.01 -2.36 13.53
N ALA A 94 -1.24 -1.62 12.72
CA ALA A 94 -0.47 -2.18 11.62
C ALA A 94 0.50 -3.28 12.08
N LYS A 95 1.22 -3.07 13.19
CA LYS A 95 2.09 -4.09 13.78
C LYS A 95 1.34 -5.37 14.13
N ARG A 96 0.16 -5.25 14.76
CA ARG A 96 -0.69 -6.41 15.06
C ARG A 96 -1.14 -7.15 13.80
N ASN A 97 -1.49 -6.41 12.76
CA ASN A 97 -1.92 -6.98 11.49
C ASN A 97 -0.77 -7.67 10.75
N PHE A 98 0.42 -7.04 10.70
CA PHE A 98 1.61 -7.64 10.08
C PHE A 98 2.09 -8.92 10.81
N ALA A 99 1.96 -8.97 12.13
CA ALA A 99 2.28 -10.17 12.90
C ALA A 99 1.39 -11.38 12.55
N ARG A 100 0.20 -11.14 11.98
CA ARG A 100 -0.76 -12.16 11.51
C ARG A 100 -0.59 -12.51 10.03
N ALA A 101 0.14 -11.69 9.27
CA ALA A 101 0.31 -11.87 7.84
C ALA A 101 1.07 -13.18 7.52
N PRO A 102 0.69 -13.88 6.44
CA PRO A 102 1.43 -15.05 6.00
C PRO A 102 2.88 -14.70 5.66
N ARG A 103 3.81 -15.59 6.00
CA ARG A 103 5.22 -15.44 5.65
C ARG A 103 5.43 -15.70 4.16
N GLY A 104 5.78 -14.69 3.41
CA GLY A 104 6.04 -14.82 1.96
C GLY A 104 6.69 -13.56 1.40
N CYS A 105 6.35 -12.42 1.98
CA CYS A 105 6.93 -11.10 1.71
C CYS A 105 7.28 -10.48 3.06
N ASP A 106 8.46 -9.88 3.16
CA ASP A 106 8.88 -9.19 4.38
C ASP A 106 8.34 -7.75 4.38
N ILE A 107 7.51 -7.42 5.37
CA ILE A 107 6.96 -6.07 5.55
C ILE A 107 7.70 -5.37 6.69
N THR A 108 8.37 -4.26 6.38
CA THR A 108 9.07 -3.42 7.35
C THR A 108 8.31 -2.11 7.53
N LEU A 109 7.84 -1.85 8.76
CA LEU A 109 7.20 -0.59 9.13
C LEU A 109 8.24 0.39 9.68
N LEU A 110 8.31 1.57 9.07
CA LEU A 110 9.11 2.70 9.54
C LEU A 110 8.18 3.70 10.23
N GLU A 111 8.47 3.98 11.51
CA GLU A 111 7.65 4.81 12.37
C GLU A 111 8.13 6.25 12.34
N GLY A 112 7.34 7.19 11.83
CA GLY A 112 7.65 8.61 11.82
C GLY A 112 7.10 9.36 10.63
N ASP A 113 7.45 10.64 10.54
CA ASP A 113 7.01 11.48 9.43
C ASP A 113 7.72 11.09 8.12
N ALA A 114 6.94 10.86 7.08
CA ALA A 114 7.46 10.48 5.77
C ALA A 114 8.40 11.55 5.18
N ALA A 115 8.19 12.85 5.47
CA ALA A 115 9.06 13.92 5.01
C ALA A 115 10.50 13.79 5.55
N ASP A 116 10.67 13.17 6.71
CA ASP A 116 11.99 12.96 7.31
C ASP A 116 12.55 11.59 6.94
N ILE A 117 11.71 10.54 7.00
CA ILE A 117 12.14 9.17 6.70
C ILE A 117 12.59 9.03 5.25
N LEU A 118 11.84 9.58 4.28
CA LEU A 118 12.21 9.48 2.86
C LEU A 118 13.62 9.98 2.57
N LYS A 119 14.08 11.02 3.26
CA LYS A 119 15.44 11.57 3.11
C LYS A 119 16.54 10.63 3.59
N THR A 120 16.23 9.73 4.50
CA THR A 120 17.18 8.76 5.07
C THR A 120 17.30 7.47 4.27
N LEU A 121 16.35 7.22 3.38
CA LEU A 121 16.37 6.04 2.53
C LEU A 121 17.34 6.25 1.36
N ASP A 122 18.14 5.25 1.07
CA ASP A 122 19.16 5.28 0.01
C ASP A 122 19.03 4.14 -1.03
N LYS A 123 18.21 3.13 -0.73
CA LYS A 123 17.98 2.00 -1.63
C LYS A 123 16.88 2.31 -2.64
N PRO A 124 17.06 1.93 -3.91
CA PRO A 124 16.01 2.09 -4.90
C PRO A 124 14.88 1.05 -4.68
N TYR A 125 13.67 1.44 -5.09
CA TYR A 125 12.47 0.59 -5.06
C TYR A 125 11.94 0.37 -6.49
N ASP A 126 11.45 -0.83 -6.76
CA ASP A 126 10.86 -1.19 -8.06
C ASP A 126 9.48 -0.57 -8.28
N LEU A 127 8.76 -0.29 -7.19
CA LEU A 127 7.47 0.38 -7.19
C LEU A 127 7.36 1.24 -5.93
N ILE A 128 6.82 2.45 -6.09
CA ILE A 128 6.52 3.34 -4.97
C ILE A 128 5.03 3.68 -5.01
N PHE A 129 4.32 3.37 -3.93
CA PHE A 129 2.91 3.67 -3.75
C PHE A 129 2.74 4.77 -2.70
N MET A 130 2.13 5.90 -3.10
CA MET A 130 1.86 7.01 -2.18
C MET A 130 0.37 7.10 -1.90
N ASP A 131 -0.02 6.80 -0.65
CA ASP A 131 -1.37 6.97 -0.12
C ASP A 131 -1.36 7.78 1.19
N ALA A 132 -0.64 8.88 1.17
CA ALA A 132 -0.56 9.82 2.27
C ALA A 132 -1.49 11.03 2.06
N ALA A 133 -1.50 11.96 3.02
CA ALA A 133 -2.26 13.20 2.90
C ALA A 133 -1.91 13.97 1.62
N LYS A 134 -2.88 14.18 0.74
CA LYS A 134 -2.69 14.74 -0.62
C LYS A 134 -1.89 16.04 -0.67
N GLY A 135 -2.03 16.90 0.35
CA GLY A 135 -1.26 18.16 0.44
C GLY A 135 0.24 17.98 0.63
N GLN A 136 0.72 16.76 0.94
CA GLN A 136 2.14 16.48 1.17
C GLN A 136 2.85 15.92 -0.06
N TYR A 137 2.14 15.50 -1.10
CA TYR A 137 2.74 14.84 -2.27
C TYR A 137 3.84 15.64 -2.93
N ILE A 138 3.66 16.95 -3.07
CA ILE A 138 4.66 17.84 -3.69
C ILE A 138 5.98 17.86 -2.88
N HIS A 139 5.90 17.68 -1.57
CA HIS A 139 7.07 17.66 -0.69
C HIS A 139 7.78 16.30 -0.72
N PHE A 140 7.05 15.20 -0.96
CA PHE A 140 7.63 13.86 -1.04
C PHE A 140 8.22 13.56 -2.42
N LEU A 141 7.71 14.19 -3.48
CA LEU A 141 8.03 13.85 -4.86
C LEU A 141 9.54 13.85 -5.18
N PRO A 142 10.37 14.82 -4.74
CA PRO A 142 11.79 14.78 -5.02
C PRO A 142 12.49 13.54 -4.48
N ASP A 143 12.17 13.13 -3.24
CA ASP A 143 12.74 11.94 -2.62
C ASP A 143 12.19 10.65 -3.24
N VAL A 144 10.91 10.62 -3.56
CA VAL A 144 10.28 9.50 -4.25
C VAL A 144 10.93 9.25 -5.61
N LEU A 145 11.17 10.30 -6.40
CA LEU A 145 11.85 10.17 -7.70
C LEU A 145 13.30 9.69 -7.54
N ARG A 146 14.00 10.13 -6.51
CA ARG A 146 15.37 9.67 -6.19
C ARG A 146 15.41 8.20 -5.82
N LEU A 147 14.37 7.71 -5.11
CA LEU A 147 14.25 6.34 -4.63
C LEU A 147 13.67 5.38 -5.65
N LEU A 148 13.21 5.86 -6.80
CA LEU A 148 12.66 5.00 -7.84
C LEU A 148 13.78 4.36 -8.67
N ALA A 149 13.74 3.04 -8.84
CA ALA A 149 14.74 2.33 -9.63
C ALA A 149 14.73 2.79 -11.10
N PRO A 150 15.87 2.85 -11.81
CA PRO A 150 16.00 3.44 -13.15
C PRO A 150 15.11 2.83 -14.24
N VAL A 151 14.61 1.60 -14.05
CA VAL A 151 13.70 0.89 -14.97
C VAL A 151 12.26 0.83 -14.49
N SER A 152 11.93 1.58 -13.46
CA SER A 152 10.60 1.62 -12.88
C SER A 152 9.73 2.66 -13.57
N TYR A 153 8.46 2.33 -13.77
CA TYR A 153 7.48 3.29 -14.29
C TYR A 153 6.75 3.93 -13.11
N THR A 154 6.74 5.26 -13.09
CA THR A 154 5.86 6.02 -12.20
C THR A 154 4.45 6.04 -12.79
N HIS A 155 3.48 5.60 -12.00
CA HIS A 155 2.09 5.99 -12.19
C HIS A 155 1.70 6.79 -10.93
N LEU A 156 1.44 8.05 -11.15
CA LEU A 156 0.88 8.97 -10.16
C LEU A 156 -0.63 8.87 -10.16
#